data_3cf78e1caf9e0d40e161a79707dd289f
#
_entry.id   3cf78e1caf9e0d40e161a79707dd289f
#
_cell.length_a   1.000
_cell.length_b   1.000
_cell.length_c   1.000
_cell.angle_alpha   90.00
_cell.angle_beta   90.00
_cell.angle_gamma   90.00
#
_symmetry.space_group_name_H-M   'P 1'
#
loop_
_entity.id
_entity.type
_entity.pdbx_description
1 polymer ?
#
loop_
_entity_poly.entity_id
_entity_poly.type
_entity_poly.pdbx_seq_one_letter_code
_entity_poly.pdbx_strand_id
1 'polypeptide(L)'
;VHCLKYGLTTNNLLGIEMVTMDGEILRLGGKHLDAGDYDLMGVMTGSEGLLGVVSEVTLRILQKPATQRALLVGFDDTGSAGKAVGDVIAAGIIPAGMEMMDGLAINAAEDFANAGYPRGAAALIIVELDGPEVEVDVLIEHVEAIMRAAGASSVKISKSEEERNLFWAGRKSAFPAVGRISPDYLCMDGTIPRRRLPD
;
A
#
# COMPACT_ATOMS: atom_id res chain seq x y z
N VAL A 1 -0.52 -0.04 -0.86
CA VAL A 1 0.81 0.32 -0.37
C VAL A 1 1.36 1.49 -1.16
N HIS A 2 2.00 2.44 -0.49
CA HIS A 2 2.51 3.67 -1.10
C HIS A 2 3.78 3.48 -1.95
N CYS A 3 4.33 2.28 -1.99
CA CYS A 3 5.51 1.93 -2.81
C CYS A 3 5.32 2.23 -4.30
N LEU A 4 4.09 2.17 -4.79
CA LEU A 4 3.77 2.41 -6.20
C LEU A 4 4.23 3.82 -6.66
N LYS A 5 3.97 4.84 -5.84
CA LYS A 5 4.33 6.24 -6.13
C LYS A 5 5.66 6.65 -5.51
N TYR A 6 5.94 6.19 -4.30
CA TYR A 6 7.03 6.72 -3.48
C TYR A 6 8.25 5.80 -3.40
N GLY A 7 8.19 4.63 -4.01
CA GLY A 7 9.27 3.64 -4.00
C GLY A 7 9.32 2.78 -2.75
N LEU A 8 10.19 1.81 -2.77
CA LEU A 8 10.42 0.87 -1.68
C LEU A 8 11.30 1.50 -0.58
N THR A 9 11.45 0.81 0.54
CA THR A 9 12.34 1.20 1.64
C THR A 9 13.75 1.46 1.14
N THR A 10 14.30 0.58 0.32
CA THR A 10 15.64 0.71 -0.30
C THR A 10 15.82 2.04 -1.03
N ASN A 11 14.79 2.52 -1.73
CA ASN A 11 14.85 3.78 -2.48
C ASN A 11 14.85 5.03 -1.59
N ASN A 12 14.41 4.90 -0.34
CA ASN A 12 14.21 6.00 0.59
C ASN A 12 15.19 5.99 1.77
N LEU A 13 15.95 4.90 1.93
CA LEU A 13 16.95 4.74 2.98
C LEU A 13 18.26 5.39 2.54
N LEU A 14 18.80 6.30 3.37
CA LEU A 14 20.05 7.01 3.13
C LEU A 14 21.18 6.53 4.06
N GLY A 15 20.84 6.06 5.25
CA GLY A 15 21.82 5.57 6.20
C GLY A 15 21.17 4.81 7.36
N ILE A 16 21.98 3.99 8.02
CA ILE A 16 21.59 3.24 9.21
C ILE A 16 22.70 3.26 10.26
N GLU A 17 22.31 3.16 11.52
CA GLU A 17 23.13 2.66 12.60
C GLU A 17 22.61 1.30 13.00
N MET A 18 23.51 0.35 13.18
CA MET A 18 23.15 -1.01 13.58
C MET A 18 24.12 -1.58 14.60
N VAL A 19 23.66 -2.53 15.38
CA VAL A 19 24.48 -3.32 16.29
C VAL A 19 24.67 -4.70 15.66
N THR A 20 25.92 -5.10 15.44
CA THR A 20 26.29 -6.42 14.89
C THR A 20 26.10 -7.54 15.93
N MET A 21 26.23 -8.79 15.50
CA MET A 21 26.18 -9.95 16.40
C MET A 21 27.28 -9.94 17.44
N ASP A 22 28.43 -9.28 17.15
CA ASP A 22 29.54 -9.14 18.09
C ASP A 22 29.38 -7.97 19.07
N GLY A 23 28.25 -7.24 18.98
CA GLY A 23 27.92 -6.09 19.82
C GLY A 23 28.60 -4.77 19.36
N GLU A 24 29.19 -4.74 18.18
CA GLU A 24 29.80 -3.55 17.63
C GLU A 24 28.75 -2.64 16.97
N ILE A 25 28.92 -1.31 17.11
CA ILE A 25 28.07 -0.32 16.44
C ILE A 25 28.69 -0.02 15.09
N LEU A 26 27.92 -0.28 14.04
CA LEU A 26 28.26 0.01 12.65
C LEU A 26 27.36 1.11 12.09
N ARG A 27 27.93 2.10 11.41
CA ARG A 27 27.20 3.15 10.70
C ARG A 27 27.47 3.03 9.21
N LEU A 28 26.38 2.91 8.43
CA LEU A 28 26.40 2.79 6.97
C LEU A 28 25.64 3.94 6.34
N GLY A 29 26.16 4.48 5.24
CA GLY A 29 25.54 5.61 4.54
C GLY A 29 25.53 6.89 5.35
N GLY A 30 24.54 7.76 5.08
CA GLY A 30 24.42 9.08 5.73
C GLY A 30 23.51 10.01 4.97
N LYS A 31 23.61 11.33 5.21
CA LYS A 31 22.81 12.35 4.54
C LYS A 31 23.31 12.69 3.12
N HIS A 32 23.82 11.71 2.43
CA HIS A 32 24.33 11.82 1.05
C HIS A 32 23.91 10.57 0.25
N LEU A 33 23.89 10.69 -1.06
CA LEU A 33 23.42 9.62 -1.96
C LEU A 33 24.55 8.69 -2.41
N ASP A 34 25.79 9.03 -2.13
CA ASP A 34 26.95 8.27 -2.60
C ASP A 34 27.56 7.46 -1.46
N ALA A 35 27.66 6.15 -1.66
CA ALA A 35 28.41 5.26 -0.81
C ALA A 35 29.75 4.97 -1.52
N GLY A 36 30.86 5.40 -0.92
CA GLY A 36 32.19 5.30 -1.55
C GLY A 36 32.69 3.86 -1.81
N ASP A 37 31.98 2.84 -1.32
CA ASP A 37 32.40 1.44 -1.35
C ASP A 37 31.24 0.50 -1.77
N TYR A 38 31.22 -0.73 -1.20
CA TYR A 38 30.14 -1.69 -1.44
C TYR A 38 28.79 -1.17 -0.89
N ASP A 39 27.69 -1.49 -1.58
CA ASP A 39 26.32 -1.19 -1.12
C ASP A 39 25.91 -2.08 0.04
N LEU A 40 26.49 -1.85 1.21
CA LEU A 40 26.15 -2.57 2.42
C LEU A 40 24.74 -2.24 2.94
N MET A 41 24.21 -1.05 2.61
CA MET A 41 22.81 -0.72 2.95
C MET A 41 21.82 -1.59 2.17
N GLY A 42 22.11 -1.89 0.89
CA GLY A 42 21.32 -2.82 0.10
C GLY A 42 21.33 -4.24 0.67
N VAL A 43 22.46 -4.68 1.21
CA VAL A 43 22.57 -5.98 1.91
C VAL A 43 21.75 -5.99 3.20
N MET A 44 21.78 -4.89 3.95
CA MET A 44 21.05 -4.80 5.23
C MET A 44 19.55 -4.66 5.08
N THR A 45 19.10 -3.97 4.02
CA THR A 45 17.68 -3.75 3.76
C THR A 45 17.00 -5.07 3.38
N GLY A 46 16.03 -5.50 4.19
CA GLY A 46 15.34 -6.78 4.03
C GLY A 46 16.08 -7.98 4.69
N SER A 47 17.12 -7.75 5.49
CA SER A 47 17.83 -8.81 6.21
C SER A 47 17.04 -9.42 7.37
N GLU A 48 15.89 -8.84 7.73
CA GLU A 48 14.97 -9.34 8.79
C GLU A 48 15.66 -9.59 10.15
N GLY A 49 16.68 -8.80 10.45
CA GLY A 49 17.45 -8.93 11.71
C GLY A 49 18.51 -10.03 11.71
N LEU A 50 18.73 -10.75 10.59
CA LEU A 50 19.71 -11.84 10.52
C LEU A 50 21.16 -11.34 10.52
N LEU A 51 21.40 -10.09 10.14
CA LEU A 51 22.75 -9.51 10.08
C LEU A 51 23.06 -8.53 11.21
N GLY A 52 22.07 -8.22 12.05
CA GLY A 52 22.19 -7.33 13.18
C GLY A 52 20.89 -6.61 13.49
N VAL A 53 20.91 -5.74 14.51
CA VAL A 53 19.77 -4.96 14.95
C VAL A 53 19.96 -3.51 14.52
N VAL A 54 19.07 -2.98 13.67
CA VAL A 54 19.07 -1.57 13.27
C VAL A 54 18.52 -0.72 14.42
N SER A 55 19.31 0.23 14.91
CA SER A 55 18.97 1.14 16.01
C SER A 55 18.52 2.51 15.52
N GLU A 56 19.10 3.00 14.41
CA GLU A 56 18.72 4.28 13.80
C GLU A 56 18.64 4.17 12.28
N VAL A 57 17.74 4.97 11.69
CA VAL A 57 17.61 5.10 10.23
C VAL A 57 17.64 6.55 9.80
N THR A 58 18.36 6.83 8.73
CA THR A 58 18.32 8.12 8.02
C THR A 58 17.52 7.95 6.74
N LEU A 59 16.40 8.66 6.63
CA LEU A 59 15.47 8.55 5.50
C LEU A 59 15.43 9.82 4.67
N ARG A 60 15.21 9.67 3.38
CA ARG A 60 14.79 10.77 2.53
C ARG A 60 13.37 11.18 2.94
N ILE A 61 13.17 12.45 3.20
CA ILE A 61 11.85 13.00 3.50
C ILE A 61 11.24 13.63 2.24
N LEU A 62 9.92 13.59 2.17
CA LEU A 62 9.13 14.22 1.12
C LEU A 62 8.24 15.31 1.73
N GLN A 63 7.90 16.31 0.92
CA GLN A 63 6.90 17.28 1.33
C GLN A 63 5.55 16.59 1.48
N LYS A 64 4.84 16.87 2.59
CA LYS A 64 3.48 16.37 2.79
C LYS A 64 2.59 16.90 1.67
N PRO A 65 1.82 16.03 0.97
CA PRO A 65 0.90 16.48 -0.07
C PRO A 65 -0.17 17.41 0.52
N ALA A 66 -0.58 18.40 -0.29
CA ALA A 66 -1.59 19.38 0.13
C ALA A 66 -2.96 18.72 0.37
N THR A 67 -3.29 17.72 -0.46
CA THR A 67 -4.56 16.99 -0.40
C THR A 67 -4.34 15.50 -0.58
N GLN A 68 -5.18 14.71 0.08
CA GLN A 68 -5.27 13.25 -0.07
C GLN A 68 -6.74 12.85 -0.09
N ARG A 69 -7.15 12.08 -1.09
CA ARG A 69 -8.51 11.53 -1.20
C ARG A 69 -8.45 10.06 -1.61
N ALA A 70 -9.43 9.29 -1.16
CA ALA A 70 -9.51 7.86 -1.48
C ALA A 70 -10.85 7.49 -2.09
N LEU A 71 -10.81 6.51 -3.01
CA LEU A 71 -11.98 5.80 -3.50
C LEU A 71 -12.00 4.41 -2.85
N LEU A 72 -13.21 4.00 -2.45
CA LEU A 72 -13.55 2.65 -2.01
C LEU A 72 -14.46 2.04 -3.07
N VAL A 73 -14.00 1.00 -3.76
CA VAL A 73 -14.64 0.50 -4.98
C VAL A 73 -14.92 -1.00 -4.86
N GLY A 74 -16.19 -1.39 -4.93
CA GLY A 74 -16.62 -2.79 -4.90
C GLY A 74 -16.83 -3.37 -6.29
N PHE A 75 -16.55 -4.66 -6.44
CA PHE A 75 -16.73 -5.43 -7.68
C PHE A 75 -17.41 -6.78 -7.37
N ASP A 76 -18.23 -7.26 -8.30
CA ASP A 76 -18.93 -8.53 -8.18
C ASP A 76 -18.08 -9.73 -8.66
N ASP A 77 -16.91 -9.45 -9.28
CA ASP A 77 -15.91 -10.44 -9.64
C ASP A 77 -14.47 -9.89 -9.54
N THR A 78 -13.52 -10.80 -9.26
CA THR A 78 -12.11 -10.46 -9.09
C THR A 78 -11.42 -10.09 -10.41
N GLY A 79 -11.90 -10.64 -11.55
CA GLY A 79 -11.37 -10.36 -12.88
C GLY A 79 -11.56 -8.90 -13.27
N SER A 80 -12.79 -8.37 -13.09
CA SER A 80 -13.11 -6.97 -13.32
C SER A 80 -12.29 -6.04 -12.42
N ALA A 81 -12.13 -6.40 -11.15
CA ALA A 81 -11.29 -5.65 -10.22
C ALA A 81 -9.82 -5.62 -10.67
N GLY A 82 -9.24 -6.77 -11.00
CA GLY A 82 -7.86 -6.85 -11.49
C GLY A 82 -7.64 -6.09 -12.79
N LYS A 83 -8.63 -6.13 -13.72
CA LYS A 83 -8.61 -5.33 -14.94
C LYS A 83 -8.61 -3.83 -14.61
N ALA A 84 -9.47 -3.37 -13.69
CA ALA A 84 -9.54 -1.97 -13.28
C ALA A 84 -8.19 -1.46 -12.75
N VAL A 85 -7.47 -2.25 -11.95
CA VAL A 85 -6.10 -1.95 -11.50
C VAL A 85 -5.17 -1.70 -12.70
N GLY A 86 -5.22 -2.60 -13.69
CA GLY A 86 -4.43 -2.47 -14.91
C GLY A 86 -4.79 -1.21 -15.71
N ASP A 87 -6.07 -0.91 -15.86
CA ASP A 87 -6.59 0.21 -16.65
C ASP A 87 -6.18 1.57 -16.04
N VAL A 88 -6.20 1.72 -14.71
CA VAL A 88 -5.72 2.94 -14.03
C VAL A 88 -4.26 3.21 -14.36
N ILE A 89 -3.41 2.19 -14.26
CA ILE A 89 -1.98 2.34 -14.58
C ILE A 89 -1.76 2.57 -16.07
N ALA A 90 -2.52 1.91 -16.95
CA ALA A 90 -2.45 2.11 -18.41
C ALA A 90 -2.88 3.52 -18.84
N ALA A 91 -3.76 4.17 -18.07
CA ALA A 91 -4.12 5.57 -18.26
C ALA A 91 -3.03 6.57 -17.82
N GLY A 92 -1.87 6.09 -17.34
CA GLY A 92 -0.77 6.92 -16.86
C GLY A 92 -0.97 7.47 -15.44
N ILE A 93 -2.00 7.00 -14.73
CA ILE A 93 -2.28 7.43 -13.35
C ILE A 93 -1.48 6.57 -12.40
N ILE A 94 -0.67 7.22 -11.55
CA ILE A 94 0.09 6.54 -10.47
C ILE A 94 -0.49 6.97 -9.14
N PRO A 95 -1.40 6.18 -8.53
CA PRO A 95 -1.97 6.47 -7.23
C PRO A 95 -0.91 6.50 -6.13
N ALA A 96 -1.16 7.26 -5.07
CA ALA A 96 -0.35 7.23 -3.84
C ALA A 96 -0.35 5.81 -3.24
N GLY A 97 -1.50 5.14 -3.30
CA GLY A 97 -1.66 3.75 -2.92
C GLY A 97 -2.84 3.12 -3.65
N MET A 98 -2.73 1.83 -3.97
CA MET A 98 -3.80 1.03 -4.53
C MET A 98 -3.72 -0.38 -3.96
N GLU A 99 -4.80 -0.83 -3.34
CA GLU A 99 -4.91 -2.11 -2.63
C GLU A 99 -6.16 -2.84 -3.07
N MET A 100 -6.06 -4.16 -3.23
CA MET A 100 -7.20 -5.03 -3.52
C MET A 100 -7.39 -6.03 -2.38
N MET A 101 -8.63 -6.33 -2.05
CA MET A 101 -9.03 -7.38 -1.09
C MET A 101 -10.08 -8.27 -1.74
N ASP A 102 -10.03 -9.55 -1.48
CA ASP A 102 -11.08 -10.51 -1.87
C ASP A 102 -12.26 -10.50 -0.89
N GLY A 103 -13.32 -11.21 -1.25
CA GLY A 103 -14.56 -11.24 -0.47
C GLY A 103 -14.38 -11.79 0.95
N LEU A 104 -13.46 -12.74 1.17
CA LEU A 104 -13.18 -13.27 2.50
C LEU A 104 -12.48 -12.23 3.38
N ALA A 105 -11.47 -11.58 2.84
CA ALA A 105 -10.75 -10.52 3.53
C ALA A 105 -11.64 -9.29 3.80
N ILE A 106 -12.53 -8.92 2.85
CA ILE A 106 -13.53 -7.85 3.02
C ILE A 106 -14.41 -8.11 4.24
N ASN A 107 -15.01 -9.31 4.31
CA ASN A 107 -15.92 -9.65 5.41
C ASN A 107 -15.18 -9.71 6.75
N ALA A 108 -13.99 -10.33 6.80
CA ALA A 108 -13.18 -10.39 8.00
C ALA A 108 -12.80 -8.99 8.52
N ALA A 109 -12.33 -8.12 7.60
CA ALA A 109 -11.95 -6.75 7.94
C ALA A 109 -13.15 -5.91 8.39
N GLU A 110 -14.33 -6.08 7.76
CA GLU A 110 -15.55 -5.37 8.13
C GLU A 110 -16.07 -5.81 9.49
N ASP A 111 -16.03 -7.10 9.81
CA ASP A 111 -16.41 -7.63 11.14
C ASP A 111 -15.46 -7.13 12.24
N PHE A 112 -14.22 -6.83 11.89
CA PHE A 112 -13.22 -6.35 12.84
C PHE A 112 -13.27 -4.83 13.03
N ALA A 113 -13.28 -4.06 11.94
CA ALA A 113 -13.05 -2.60 11.95
C ALA A 113 -14.31 -1.78 11.68
N ASN A 114 -15.39 -2.38 11.17
CA ASN A 114 -16.61 -1.69 10.76
C ASN A 114 -16.32 -0.46 9.87
N ALA A 115 -15.52 -0.69 8.82
CA ALA A 115 -15.00 0.35 7.93
C ALA A 115 -16.00 0.80 6.86
N GLY A 116 -17.17 0.18 6.79
CA GLY A 116 -18.20 0.44 5.78
C GLY A 116 -17.91 -0.19 4.44
N TYR A 117 -17.24 -1.34 4.44
CA TYR A 117 -16.94 -2.11 3.24
C TYR A 117 -18.19 -2.80 2.68
N PRO A 118 -18.30 -2.94 1.34
CA PRO A 118 -19.46 -3.57 0.70
C PRO A 118 -19.45 -5.08 0.97
N ARG A 119 -20.26 -5.53 1.94
CA ARG A 119 -20.44 -6.95 2.21
C ARG A 119 -21.06 -7.62 0.99
N GLY A 120 -20.53 -8.76 0.60
CA GLY A 120 -20.98 -9.51 -0.58
C GLY A 120 -20.28 -9.13 -1.88
N ALA A 121 -19.45 -8.10 -1.92
CA ALA A 121 -18.55 -7.87 -3.05
C ALA A 121 -17.52 -9.01 -3.14
N ALA A 122 -17.22 -9.45 -4.37
CA ALA A 122 -16.18 -10.44 -4.61
C ALA A 122 -14.78 -9.85 -4.49
N ALA A 123 -14.66 -8.55 -4.77
CA ALA A 123 -13.42 -7.80 -4.58
C ALA A 123 -13.69 -6.34 -4.20
N LEU A 124 -12.77 -5.76 -3.46
CA LEU A 124 -12.72 -4.36 -3.08
C LEU A 124 -11.39 -3.78 -3.51
N ILE A 125 -11.42 -2.57 -4.09
CA ILE A 125 -10.21 -1.79 -4.36
C ILE A 125 -10.28 -0.48 -3.56
N ILE A 126 -9.19 -0.16 -2.86
CA ILE A 126 -8.96 1.15 -2.28
C ILE A 126 -7.93 1.86 -3.16
N VAL A 127 -8.27 3.04 -3.68
CA VAL A 127 -7.35 3.88 -4.45
C VAL A 127 -7.16 5.19 -3.72
N GLU A 128 -5.94 5.55 -3.38
CA GLU A 128 -5.61 6.85 -2.79
C GLU A 128 -4.85 7.71 -3.79
N LEU A 129 -5.31 8.93 -3.94
CA LEU A 129 -4.70 9.97 -4.77
C LEU A 129 -4.26 11.12 -3.87
N ASP A 130 -3.08 11.65 -4.13
CA ASP A 130 -2.49 12.74 -3.36
C ASP A 130 -1.71 13.71 -4.25
N GLY A 131 -1.65 14.97 -3.82
CA GLY A 131 -0.99 16.03 -4.56
C GLY A 131 -1.63 17.40 -4.35
N PRO A 132 -1.48 18.33 -5.31
CA PRO A 132 -2.23 19.57 -5.38
C PRO A 132 -3.73 19.29 -5.53
N GLU A 133 -4.56 20.09 -4.86
CA GLU A 133 -6.03 19.88 -4.82
C GLU A 133 -6.65 19.77 -6.22
N VAL A 134 -6.31 20.69 -7.12
CA VAL A 134 -6.84 20.72 -8.50
C VAL A 134 -6.46 19.44 -9.27
N GLU A 135 -5.28 18.92 -9.07
CA GLU A 135 -4.82 17.68 -9.71
C GLU A 135 -5.58 16.47 -9.16
N VAL A 136 -5.70 16.39 -7.82
CA VAL A 136 -6.42 15.30 -7.14
C VAL A 136 -7.89 15.27 -7.56
N ASP A 137 -8.56 16.41 -7.70
CA ASP A 137 -9.96 16.47 -8.14
C ASP A 137 -10.15 15.90 -9.54
N VAL A 138 -9.27 16.26 -10.49
CA VAL A 138 -9.31 15.72 -11.86
C VAL A 138 -9.01 14.21 -11.86
N LEU A 139 -8.01 13.78 -11.10
CA LEU A 139 -7.64 12.38 -11.05
C LEU A 139 -8.72 11.51 -10.41
N ILE A 140 -9.43 12.00 -9.38
CA ILE A 140 -10.57 11.30 -8.76
C ILE A 140 -11.65 11.00 -9.81
N GLU A 141 -12.04 11.99 -10.61
CA GLU A 141 -13.04 11.80 -11.66
C GLU A 141 -12.60 10.78 -12.72
N HIS A 142 -11.34 10.86 -13.14
CA HIS A 142 -10.79 9.90 -14.11
C HIS A 142 -10.75 8.48 -13.55
N VAL A 143 -10.26 8.29 -12.33
CA VAL A 143 -10.21 6.96 -11.68
C VAL A 143 -11.64 6.43 -11.47
N GLU A 144 -12.59 7.24 -11.02
CA GLU A 144 -13.98 6.82 -10.89
C GLU A 144 -14.55 6.33 -12.23
N ALA A 145 -14.32 7.08 -13.31
CA ALA A 145 -14.77 6.70 -14.64
C ALA A 145 -14.17 5.37 -15.10
N ILE A 146 -12.88 5.15 -14.89
CA ILE A 146 -12.20 3.90 -15.21
C ILE A 146 -12.79 2.73 -14.40
N MET A 147 -12.98 2.91 -13.09
CA MET A 147 -13.55 1.89 -12.22
C MET A 147 -14.96 1.49 -12.65
N ARG A 148 -15.83 2.49 -12.96
CA ARG A 148 -17.17 2.24 -13.46
C ARG A 148 -17.17 1.55 -14.82
N ALA A 149 -16.30 1.96 -15.75
CA ALA A 149 -16.14 1.30 -17.05
C ALA A 149 -15.65 -0.15 -16.95
N ALA A 150 -14.89 -0.48 -15.91
CA ALA A 150 -14.43 -1.83 -15.61
C ALA A 150 -15.51 -2.69 -14.91
N GLY A 151 -16.69 -2.16 -14.58
CA GLY A 151 -17.79 -2.91 -13.98
C GLY A 151 -17.88 -2.79 -12.47
N ALA A 152 -17.40 -1.71 -11.87
CA ALA A 152 -17.58 -1.47 -10.44
C ALA A 152 -19.05 -1.48 -10.04
N SER A 153 -19.44 -2.30 -9.07
CA SER A 153 -20.80 -2.36 -8.52
C SER A 153 -21.09 -1.24 -7.52
N SER A 154 -20.06 -0.71 -6.89
CA SER A 154 -20.15 0.45 -6.00
C SER A 154 -18.88 1.30 -6.02
N VAL A 155 -19.04 2.62 -5.90
CA VAL A 155 -17.93 3.57 -5.79
C VAL A 155 -18.28 4.58 -4.70
N LYS A 156 -17.41 4.73 -3.72
CA LYS A 156 -17.52 5.72 -2.66
C LYS A 156 -16.23 6.54 -2.60
N ILE A 157 -16.36 7.86 -2.64
CA ILE A 157 -15.22 8.80 -2.56
C ILE A 157 -15.20 9.40 -1.16
N SER A 158 -14.05 9.41 -0.51
CA SER A 158 -13.89 10.01 0.82
C SER A 158 -14.20 11.51 0.79
N LYS A 159 -15.01 11.96 1.74
CA LYS A 159 -15.43 13.36 1.89
C LYS A 159 -14.62 14.12 2.95
N SER A 160 -13.87 13.36 3.77
CA SER A 160 -13.04 13.91 4.83
C SER A 160 -11.81 13.03 5.05
N GLU A 161 -10.86 13.53 5.84
CA GLU A 161 -9.69 12.77 6.27
C GLU A 161 -10.09 11.58 7.16
N GLU A 162 -11.09 11.75 8.01
CA GLU A 162 -11.62 10.69 8.88
C GLU A 162 -12.19 9.54 8.05
N GLU A 163 -12.97 9.85 7.00
CA GLU A 163 -13.54 8.83 6.11
C GLU A 163 -12.45 8.12 5.31
N ARG A 164 -11.45 8.85 4.80
CA ARG A 164 -10.29 8.28 4.15
C ARG A 164 -9.53 7.33 5.08
N ASN A 165 -9.29 7.76 6.32
CA ASN A 165 -8.62 6.95 7.33
C ASN A 165 -9.42 5.69 7.68
N LEU A 166 -10.75 5.78 7.69
CA LEU A 166 -11.63 4.64 7.92
C LEU A 166 -11.50 3.58 6.82
N PHE A 167 -11.43 3.99 5.52
CA PHE A 167 -11.19 3.06 4.42
C PHE A 167 -9.89 2.29 4.63
N TRP A 168 -8.82 2.97 5.04
CA TRP A 168 -7.54 2.32 5.30
C TRP A 168 -7.52 1.51 6.59
N ALA A 169 -8.31 1.88 7.59
CA ALA A 169 -8.37 1.16 8.87
C ALA A 169 -8.81 -0.30 8.66
N GLY A 170 -9.83 -0.54 7.84
CA GLY A 170 -10.25 -1.89 7.51
C GLY A 170 -9.12 -2.70 6.85
N ARG A 171 -8.43 -2.14 5.85
CA ARG A 171 -7.31 -2.82 5.18
C ARG A 171 -6.13 -3.10 6.13
N LYS A 172 -5.79 -2.15 6.98
CA LYS A 172 -4.71 -2.31 7.99
C LYS A 172 -5.06 -3.35 9.05
N SER A 173 -6.34 -3.59 9.26
CA SER A 173 -6.85 -4.57 10.23
C SER A 173 -6.93 -5.99 9.67
N ALA A 174 -6.57 -6.24 8.40
CA ALA A 174 -6.75 -7.55 7.76
C ALA A 174 -6.07 -8.69 8.54
N PHE A 175 -4.82 -8.52 8.98
CA PHE A 175 -4.12 -9.53 9.77
C PHE A 175 -4.79 -9.85 11.11
N PRO A 176 -5.05 -8.87 12.01
CA PRO A 176 -5.75 -9.15 13.25
C PRO A 176 -7.19 -9.63 13.02
N ALA A 177 -7.83 -9.25 11.92
CA ALA A 177 -9.16 -9.75 11.56
C ALA A 177 -9.13 -11.24 11.23
N VAL A 178 -8.16 -11.70 10.43
CA VAL A 178 -7.96 -13.13 10.15
C VAL A 178 -7.61 -13.90 11.43
N GLY A 179 -6.81 -13.32 12.32
CA GLY A 179 -6.47 -13.92 13.61
C GLY A 179 -7.67 -14.17 14.53
N ARG A 180 -8.80 -13.48 14.32
CA ARG A 180 -10.07 -13.79 15.01
C ARG A 180 -10.78 -15.02 14.44
N ILE A 181 -10.56 -15.33 13.16
CA ILE A 181 -11.15 -16.48 12.48
C ILE A 181 -10.32 -17.72 12.78
N SER A 182 -9.00 -17.61 12.72
CA SER A 182 -8.06 -18.68 13.02
C SER A 182 -6.87 -18.11 13.79
N PRO A 183 -6.62 -18.57 15.04
CA PRO A 183 -5.49 -18.08 15.82
C PRO A 183 -4.13 -18.43 15.20
N ASP A 184 -4.10 -19.52 14.43
CA ASP A 184 -2.91 -19.97 13.70
C ASP A 184 -3.15 -19.82 12.19
N TYR A 185 -2.31 -19.03 11.52
CA TYR A 185 -2.36 -18.86 10.07
C TYR A 185 -0.95 -18.63 9.51
N LEU A 186 -0.74 -19.04 8.26
CA LEU A 186 0.48 -18.82 7.52
C LEU A 186 0.28 -17.63 6.58
N CYS A 187 1.10 -16.58 6.74
CA CYS A 187 1.16 -15.49 5.80
C CYS A 187 2.16 -15.84 4.69
N MET A 188 1.71 -15.79 3.45
CA MET A 188 2.56 -15.93 2.28
C MET A 188 2.55 -14.61 1.51
N ASP A 189 3.74 -14.13 1.15
CA ASP A 189 3.94 -12.93 0.35
C ASP A 189 4.65 -13.28 -0.96
N GLY A 190 4.23 -12.62 -2.05
CA GLY A 190 4.79 -12.89 -3.35
C GLY A 190 4.57 -11.74 -4.33
N THR A 191 5.39 -11.68 -5.37
CA THR A 191 5.27 -10.71 -6.45
C THR A 191 4.80 -11.40 -7.71
N ILE A 192 3.74 -10.88 -8.30
CA ILE A 192 3.14 -11.40 -9.53
C ILE A 192 2.99 -10.31 -10.59
N PRO A 193 2.95 -10.65 -11.88
CA PRO A 193 2.57 -9.71 -12.93
C PRO A 193 1.15 -9.18 -12.69
N ARG A 194 0.93 -7.85 -12.82
CA ARG A 194 -0.39 -7.21 -12.56
C ARG A 194 -1.55 -7.87 -13.31
N ARG A 195 -1.33 -8.31 -14.56
CA ARG A 195 -2.36 -9.01 -15.36
C ARG A 195 -2.81 -10.36 -14.77
N ARG A 196 -2.03 -10.91 -13.80
CA ARG A 196 -2.34 -12.17 -13.12
C ARG A 196 -2.92 -11.95 -11.72
N LEU A 197 -3.21 -10.71 -11.36
CA LEU A 197 -3.79 -10.39 -10.06
C LEU A 197 -5.12 -11.10 -9.77
N PRO A 198 -6.01 -11.35 -10.76
CA PRO A 198 -7.25 -12.09 -10.53
C PRO A 198 -7.08 -13.59 -10.30
N ASP A 199 -5.95 -14.18 -10.73
CA ASP A 199 -5.67 -15.61 -10.66
C ASP A 199 -5.24 -16.03 -9.24
#